data_67c3ec942e85adcb1b9721dcf040efeb
#
_entry.id   67c3ec942e85adcb1b9721dcf040efeb
#
_cell.length_a   1.000
_cell.length_b   1.000
_cell.length_c   1.000
_cell.angle_alpha   90.00
_cell.angle_beta   90.00
_cell.angle_gamma   90.00
#
_symmetry.space_group_name_H-M   'P 1'
#
loop_
_entity.id
_entity.type
_entity.pdbx_description
1 polymer ?
#
loop_
_entity_poly.entity_id
_entity_poly.type
_entity_poly.pdbx_seq_one_letter_code
_entity_poly.pdbx_strand_id
1 'polypeptide(L)'
;MSTAENILEASDVSIQFGGVRALADVSFHVEKGQVFSIIGPNGAGKTSMLNCISGRYRPTKGQLFYNGHSLARSSINDRARLGIGRTFQNLALFSHMSVLDNIMVGRHHLMRNNFVTGMLYWVGGAQREEQEHRRKVEDIIDFLEIQHVRNEPAGTLPYGLRKRVELARAIAIEPELILLDEPMAGMNLEEKEDMARYVVDLNQELGKTVIMIEHDMGVVMDISHQVMVLDFGRKICEGTPEEVLANEHVRRAYLGEGDAPLQEELVAQ
;
A
#
# COMPACT_ATOMS: atom_id res chain seq x y z
N MET A 1 -15.96 -24.17 -8.16
CA MET A 1 -15.46 -23.25 -7.13
C MET A 1 -14.01 -23.02 -7.47
N SER A 2 -13.67 -21.83 -7.98
CA SER A 2 -12.26 -21.44 -8.18
C SER A 2 -11.64 -21.32 -6.80
N THR A 3 -10.62 -22.11 -6.51
CA THR A 3 -9.79 -21.89 -5.32
C THR A 3 -9.13 -20.54 -5.50
N ALA A 4 -9.49 -19.55 -4.69
CA ALA A 4 -8.87 -18.24 -4.72
C ALA A 4 -7.35 -18.41 -4.57
N GLU A 5 -6.59 -17.76 -5.44
CA GLU A 5 -5.13 -17.87 -5.47
C GLU A 5 -4.53 -16.87 -4.46
N ASN A 6 -3.77 -17.37 -3.50
CA ASN A 6 -3.08 -16.51 -2.55
C ASN A 6 -1.92 -15.78 -3.26
N ILE A 7 -1.97 -14.45 -3.26
CA ILE A 7 -0.87 -13.62 -3.75
C ILE A 7 0.23 -13.45 -2.69
N LEU A 8 -0.15 -13.38 -1.42
CA LEU A 8 0.77 -13.24 -0.30
C LEU A 8 0.41 -14.24 0.81
N GLU A 9 1.42 -14.89 1.36
CA GLU A 9 1.28 -15.75 2.54
C GLU A 9 2.35 -15.39 3.58
N ALA A 10 1.92 -15.25 4.82
CA ALA A 10 2.77 -15.03 5.98
C ALA A 10 2.59 -16.21 6.94
N SER A 11 3.69 -16.88 7.31
CA SER A 11 3.68 -18.02 8.22
C SER A 11 4.58 -17.74 9.42
N ASP A 12 3.99 -17.64 10.61
CA ASP A 12 4.64 -17.46 11.92
C ASP A 12 5.67 -16.34 11.96
N VAL A 13 5.34 -15.22 11.28
CA VAL A 13 6.24 -14.07 11.13
C VAL A 13 6.46 -13.41 12.48
N SER A 14 7.73 -13.36 12.90
CA SER A 14 8.17 -12.66 14.11
C SER A 14 9.31 -11.73 13.78
N ILE A 15 9.33 -10.54 14.41
CA ILE A 15 10.45 -9.61 14.34
C ILE A 15 10.72 -8.99 15.70
N GLN A 16 12.00 -8.88 16.05
CA GLN A 16 12.46 -8.33 17.31
C GLN A 16 13.53 -7.25 17.05
N PHE A 17 13.40 -6.13 17.77
CA PHE A 17 14.38 -5.04 17.76
C PHE A 17 14.93 -4.88 19.19
N GLY A 18 16.18 -5.30 19.42
CA GLY A 18 16.74 -5.35 20.77
C GLY A 18 15.87 -6.20 21.70
N GLY A 19 15.32 -5.60 22.76
CA GLY A 19 14.44 -6.26 23.73
C GLY A 19 12.94 -6.23 23.34
N VAL A 20 12.55 -5.51 22.29
CA VAL A 20 11.15 -5.31 21.92
C VAL A 20 10.75 -6.27 20.79
N ARG A 21 9.74 -7.11 21.04
CA ARG A 21 9.13 -7.98 20.02
C ARG A 21 8.03 -7.20 19.30
N ALA A 22 8.32 -6.73 18.09
CA ALA A 22 7.36 -5.94 17.30
C ALA A 22 6.31 -6.80 16.59
N LEU A 23 6.63 -8.06 16.25
CA LEU A 23 5.69 -9.08 15.75
C LEU A 23 5.99 -10.42 16.42
N ALA A 24 4.95 -11.19 16.71
CA ALA A 24 5.01 -12.45 17.43
C ALA A 24 4.10 -13.50 16.80
N ASP A 25 4.71 -14.37 15.97
CA ASP A 25 4.10 -15.54 15.36
C ASP A 25 2.81 -15.21 14.58
N VAL A 26 2.88 -14.16 13.71
CA VAL A 26 1.75 -13.67 12.91
C VAL A 26 1.66 -14.47 11.61
N SER A 27 0.50 -15.10 11.39
CA SER A 27 0.19 -15.87 10.18
C SER A 27 -1.10 -15.36 9.54
N PHE A 28 -1.09 -15.11 8.24
CA PHE A 28 -2.25 -14.69 7.43
C PHE A 28 -1.96 -14.92 5.95
N HIS A 29 -3.00 -14.81 5.13
CA HIS A 29 -2.87 -14.84 3.68
C HIS A 29 -3.71 -13.72 3.04
N VAL A 30 -3.35 -13.33 1.84
CA VAL A 30 -4.08 -12.35 1.04
C VAL A 30 -4.36 -12.96 -0.32
N GLU A 31 -5.63 -12.96 -0.72
CA GLU A 31 -6.06 -13.46 -2.01
C GLU A 31 -5.80 -12.41 -3.11
N LYS A 32 -5.57 -12.88 -4.32
CA LYS A 32 -5.40 -12.00 -5.49
C LYS A 32 -6.69 -11.21 -5.78
N GLY A 33 -6.53 -9.89 -6.01
CA GLY A 33 -7.67 -9.00 -6.24
C GLY A 33 -8.43 -8.60 -4.98
N GLN A 34 -7.83 -8.77 -3.80
CA GLN A 34 -8.43 -8.42 -2.52
C GLN A 34 -7.94 -7.05 -2.03
N VAL A 35 -8.81 -6.29 -1.37
CA VAL A 35 -8.43 -5.18 -0.48
C VAL A 35 -8.36 -5.75 0.93
N PHE A 36 -7.16 -5.82 1.49
CA PHE A 36 -6.85 -6.37 2.80
C PHE A 36 -6.36 -5.27 3.72
N SER A 37 -7.05 -5.03 4.83
CA SER A 37 -6.65 -3.99 5.79
C SER A 37 -6.00 -4.58 7.02
N ILE A 38 -4.95 -3.91 7.52
CA ILE A 38 -4.29 -4.21 8.79
C ILE A 38 -4.58 -3.08 9.74
N ILE A 39 -5.34 -3.34 10.78
CA ILE A 39 -5.72 -2.37 11.79
C ILE A 39 -5.13 -2.74 13.16
N GLY A 40 -5.18 -1.82 14.12
CA GLY A 40 -4.69 -2.03 15.47
C GLY A 40 -4.22 -0.72 16.11
N PRO A 41 -4.06 -0.66 17.43
CA PRO A 41 -3.58 0.52 18.12
C PRO A 41 -2.15 0.91 17.69
N ASN A 42 -1.73 2.11 18.11
CA ASN A 42 -0.36 2.54 17.86
C ASN A 42 0.64 1.62 18.56
N GLY A 43 1.68 1.21 17.83
CA GLY A 43 2.65 0.23 18.36
C GLY A 43 2.23 -1.24 18.21
N ALA A 44 1.06 -1.56 17.64
CA ALA A 44 0.60 -2.93 17.44
C ALA A 44 1.44 -3.77 16.45
N GLY A 45 2.36 -3.14 15.69
CA GLY A 45 3.23 -3.86 14.75
C GLY A 45 2.83 -3.74 13.28
N LYS A 46 1.77 -2.98 12.94
CA LYS A 46 1.25 -2.83 11.58
C LYS A 46 2.33 -2.44 10.56
N THR A 47 2.99 -1.32 10.77
CA THR A 47 4.08 -0.82 9.90
C THR A 47 5.26 -1.80 9.87
N SER A 48 5.53 -2.54 10.97
CA SER A 48 6.56 -3.58 10.98
C SER A 48 6.21 -4.73 10.04
N MET A 49 4.93 -5.12 9.96
CA MET A 49 4.45 -6.13 9.01
C MET A 49 4.61 -5.63 7.56
N LEU A 50 4.17 -4.41 7.22
CA LEU A 50 4.41 -3.82 5.90
C LEU A 50 5.91 -3.75 5.56
N ASN A 51 6.75 -3.40 6.53
CA ASN A 51 8.20 -3.38 6.35
C ASN A 51 8.77 -4.78 6.08
N CYS A 52 8.21 -5.83 6.68
CA CYS A 52 8.58 -7.21 6.37
C CYS A 52 8.13 -7.59 4.95
N ILE A 53 6.91 -7.24 4.52
CA ILE A 53 6.39 -7.55 3.19
C ILE A 53 7.17 -6.78 2.11
N SER A 54 7.50 -5.50 2.32
CA SER A 54 8.26 -4.68 1.36
C SER A 54 9.77 -4.97 1.33
N GLY A 55 10.29 -5.78 2.25
CA GLY A 55 11.71 -6.14 2.32
C GLY A 55 12.60 -5.15 3.06
N ARG A 56 12.03 -4.12 3.68
CA ARG A 56 12.77 -3.17 4.53
C ARG A 56 13.28 -3.84 5.81
N TYR A 57 12.48 -4.77 6.36
CA TYR A 57 12.88 -5.62 7.47
C TYR A 57 12.89 -7.09 7.06
N ARG A 58 13.78 -7.85 7.67
CA ARG A 58 13.77 -9.31 7.56
C ARG A 58 13.17 -9.89 8.83
N PRO A 59 12.16 -10.75 8.74
CA PRO A 59 11.66 -11.48 9.90
C PRO A 59 12.78 -12.19 10.64
N THR A 60 12.71 -12.19 11.97
CA THR A 60 13.64 -12.97 12.81
C THR A 60 13.28 -14.45 12.77
N LYS A 61 11.97 -14.76 12.63
CA LYS A 61 11.41 -16.10 12.46
C LYS A 61 10.23 -16.05 11.49
N GLY A 62 9.84 -17.20 11.00
CA GLY A 62 8.74 -17.33 10.04
C GLY A 62 9.17 -17.04 8.62
N GLN A 63 8.21 -17.05 7.71
CA GLN A 63 8.45 -16.94 6.28
C GLN A 63 7.35 -16.10 5.62
N LEU A 64 7.71 -15.45 4.51
CA LEU A 64 6.81 -14.74 3.63
C LEU A 64 6.95 -15.31 2.23
N PHE A 65 5.83 -15.56 1.58
CA PHE A 65 5.75 -16.01 0.20
C PHE A 65 4.92 -15.04 -0.62
N TYR A 66 5.33 -14.79 -1.85
CA TYR A 66 4.61 -13.98 -2.82
C TYR A 66 4.48 -14.77 -4.12
N ASN A 67 3.24 -14.98 -4.60
CA ASN A 67 2.94 -15.86 -5.73
C ASN A 67 3.66 -17.22 -5.60
N GLY A 68 3.66 -17.81 -4.39
CA GLY A 68 4.35 -19.08 -4.08
C GLY A 68 5.88 -19.01 -3.97
N HIS A 69 6.50 -17.84 -4.24
CA HIS A 69 7.95 -17.65 -4.14
C HIS A 69 8.36 -17.10 -2.78
N SER A 70 9.35 -17.73 -2.13
CA SER A 70 9.86 -17.26 -0.85
C SER A 70 10.55 -15.91 -0.96
N LEU A 71 10.14 -14.96 -0.09
CA LEU A 71 10.72 -13.62 -0.01
C LEU A 71 11.94 -13.53 0.92
N ALA A 72 12.40 -14.62 1.51
CA ALA A 72 13.43 -14.64 2.56
C ALA A 72 14.75 -13.99 2.14
N ARG A 73 15.14 -14.10 0.86
CA ARG A 73 16.39 -13.54 0.30
C ARG A 73 16.18 -12.35 -0.62
N SER A 74 14.95 -11.96 -0.88
CA SER A 74 14.61 -10.86 -1.79
C SER A 74 14.90 -9.51 -1.15
N SER A 75 15.65 -8.68 -1.86
CA SER A 75 15.85 -7.27 -1.51
C SER A 75 14.61 -6.44 -1.82
N ILE A 76 14.58 -5.16 -1.39
CA ILE A 76 13.50 -4.20 -1.75
C ILE A 76 13.37 -4.09 -3.28
N ASN A 77 14.49 -3.99 -3.99
CA ASN A 77 14.49 -3.87 -5.45
C ASN A 77 13.99 -5.15 -6.14
N ASP A 78 14.30 -6.33 -5.60
CA ASP A 78 13.78 -7.59 -6.13
C ASP A 78 12.27 -7.65 -5.96
N ARG A 79 11.75 -7.21 -4.81
CA ARG A 79 10.28 -7.19 -4.55
C ARG A 79 9.55 -6.21 -5.45
N ALA A 80 10.13 -5.04 -5.72
CA ALA A 80 9.58 -4.11 -6.70
C ALA A 80 9.52 -4.74 -8.11
N ARG A 81 10.56 -5.47 -8.51
CA ARG A 81 10.58 -6.22 -9.79
C ARG A 81 9.60 -7.38 -9.83
N LEU A 82 9.30 -7.99 -8.70
CA LEU A 82 8.28 -9.02 -8.57
C LEU A 82 6.86 -8.46 -8.64
N GLY A 83 6.68 -7.14 -8.60
CA GLY A 83 5.37 -6.50 -8.67
C GLY A 83 4.80 -6.10 -7.31
N ILE A 84 5.62 -5.86 -6.29
CA ILE A 84 5.19 -5.30 -5.00
C ILE A 84 5.50 -3.81 -4.99
N GLY A 85 4.46 -2.97 -5.11
CA GLY A 85 4.53 -1.52 -4.97
C GLY A 85 4.31 -1.07 -3.53
N ARG A 86 4.85 0.08 -3.13
CA ARG A 86 4.62 0.65 -1.80
C ARG A 86 4.59 2.17 -1.81
N THR A 87 3.63 2.76 -1.09
CA THR A 87 3.70 4.14 -0.62
C THR A 87 4.49 4.22 0.68
N PHE A 88 5.07 5.37 0.98
CA PHE A 88 5.84 5.57 2.21
C PHE A 88 5.06 6.49 3.15
N GLN A 89 5.11 6.22 4.44
CA GLN A 89 4.45 7.03 5.48
C GLN A 89 4.91 8.49 5.47
N ASN A 90 6.17 8.76 5.12
CA ASN A 90 6.68 10.11 4.90
C ASN A 90 6.75 10.38 3.40
N LEU A 91 6.08 11.43 2.94
CA LEU A 91 6.07 11.88 1.55
C LEU A 91 7.51 11.93 0.97
N ALA A 92 7.90 10.87 0.30
CA ALA A 92 9.25 10.73 -0.29
C ALA A 92 9.29 11.30 -1.72
N LEU A 93 8.65 12.45 -1.95
CA LEU A 93 8.63 13.12 -3.23
C LEU A 93 9.87 14.01 -3.42
N PHE A 94 10.35 14.09 -4.63
CA PHE A 94 11.38 15.05 -5.03
C PHE A 94 10.74 16.43 -5.19
N SER A 95 10.87 17.29 -4.17
CA SER A 95 10.12 18.55 -4.05
C SER A 95 10.33 19.52 -5.21
N HIS A 96 11.49 19.51 -5.85
CA HIS A 96 11.84 20.40 -6.96
C HIS A 96 11.51 19.82 -8.34
N MET A 97 11.14 18.55 -8.42
CA MET A 97 10.74 17.90 -9.67
C MET A 97 9.24 18.09 -9.89
N SER A 98 8.82 18.11 -11.15
CA SER A 98 7.40 18.14 -11.51
C SER A 98 6.68 16.88 -11.01
N VAL A 99 5.35 16.93 -10.94
CA VAL A 99 4.52 15.75 -10.66
C VAL A 99 4.82 14.64 -11.66
N LEU A 100 4.82 14.97 -12.95
CA LEU A 100 5.11 14.01 -14.01
C LEU A 100 6.48 13.34 -13.82
N ASP A 101 7.53 14.11 -13.54
CA ASP A 101 8.87 13.58 -13.35
C ASP A 101 8.96 12.71 -12.09
N ASN A 102 8.27 13.09 -11.00
CA ASN A 102 8.18 12.27 -9.79
C ASN A 102 7.58 10.88 -10.08
N ILE A 103 6.53 10.83 -10.91
CA ILE A 103 5.88 9.56 -11.28
C ILE A 103 6.77 8.77 -12.25
N MET A 104 7.45 9.46 -13.19
CA MET A 104 8.41 8.83 -14.11
C MET A 104 9.56 8.12 -13.37
N VAL A 105 10.03 8.66 -12.23
CA VAL A 105 11.04 7.98 -11.38
C VAL A 105 10.56 6.60 -10.94
N GLY A 106 9.26 6.42 -10.65
CA GLY A 106 8.68 5.11 -10.34
C GLY A 106 8.89 4.08 -11.44
N ARG A 107 8.97 4.51 -12.69
CA ARG A 107 9.16 3.64 -13.86
C ARG A 107 10.61 3.32 -14.21
N HIS A 108 11.57 3.94 -13.54
CA HIS A 108 13.00 3.82 -13.89
C HIS A 108 13.50 2.37 -13.94
N HIS A 109 12.98 1.49 -13.06
CA HIS A 109 13.38 0.09 -13.03
C HIS A 109 12.81 -0.75 -14.20
N LEU A 110 11.78 -0.24 -14.90
CA LEU A 110 11.17 -0.86 -16.09
C LEU A 110 11.87 -0.44 -17.38
N MET A 111 12.63 0.65 -17.35
CA MET A 111 13.39 1.13 -18.50
C MET A 111 14.60 0.23 -18.76
N ARG A 112 14.70 -0.28 -19.97
CA ARG A 112 15.79 -1.19 -20.38
C ARG A 112 17.09 -0.46 -20.76
N ASN A 113 17.10 0.87 -20.75
CA ASN A 113 18.25 1.67 -21.15
C ASN A 113 19.41 1.53 -20.16
N ASN A 114 20.37 0.66 -20.51
CA ASN A 114 21.70 0.64 -19.91
C ASN A 114 22.50 1.84 -20.43
N PHE A 115 23.50 2.29 -19.65
CA PHE A 115 24.42 3.39 -19.97
C PHE A 115 25.03 3.30 -21.39
N VAL A 116 25.15 2.09 -21.95
CA VAL A 116 25.65 1.81 -23.31
C VAL A 116 24.65 2.21 -24.40
N THR A 117 23.32 2.06 -24.13
CA THR A 117 22.28 2.46 -25.10
C THR A 117 21.99 3.95 -25.04
N GLY A 118 22.27 4.64 -23.94
CA GLY A 118 22.22 6.10 -23.84
C GLY A 118 23.23 6.79 -24.79
N MET A 119 24.34 6.12 -25.12
CA MET A 119 25.31 6.60 -26.11
C MET A 119 24.80 6.46 -27.56
N LEU A 120 23.81 5.61 -27.81
CA LEU A 120 23.10 5.40 -29.08
C LEU A 120 21.74 6.14 -29.14
N TYR A 121 21.58 7.22 -28.38
CA TYR A 121 20.36 8.05 -28.30
C TYR A 121 19.82 8.51 -29.68
N TRP A 122 20.66 8.47 -30.69
CA TRP A 122 20.34 8.86 -32.08
C TRP A 122 19.64 7.77 -32.90
N VAL A 123 19.41 6.57 -32.40
CA VAL A 123 18.88 5.44 -33.19
C VAL A 123 17.40 5.14 -32.91
N GLY A 124 16.60 6.11 -32.46
CA GLY A 124 15.12 6.03 -32.46
C GLY A 124 14.46 5.05 -31.49
N GLY A 125 15.17 4.10 -30.86
CA GLY A 125 14.62 3.12 -29.94
C GLY A 125 14.35 3.69 -28.54
N ALA A 126 15.26 4.50 -28.04
CA ALA A 126 15.15 5.12 -26.71
C ALA A 126 13.99 6.12 -26.62
N GLN A 127 13.73 6.88 -27.71
CA GLN A 127 12.60 7.82 -27.76
C GLN A 127 11.23 7.12 -27.73
N ARG A 128 11.10 5.97 -28.39
CA ARG A 128 9.86 5.20 -28.36
C ARG A 128 9.57 4.63 -26.99
N GLU A 129 10.59 4.09 -26.31
CA GLU A 129 10.46 3.56 -24.97
C GLU A 129 10.09 4.66 -23.96
N GLU A 130 10.76 5.81 -24.02
CA GLU A 130 10.43 6.98 -23.19
C GLU A 130 9.00 7.48 -23.44
N GLN A 131 8.56 7.58 -24.70
CA GLN A 131 7.21 7.97 -25.03
C GLN A 131 6.16 6.96 -24.51
N GLU A 132 6.45 5.66 -24.54
CA GLU A 132 5.56 4.65 -24.00
C GLU A 132 5.44 4.77 -22.48
N HIS A 133 6.57 4.92 -21.77
CA HIS A 133 6.56 5.16 -20.34
C HIS A 133 5.83 6.46 -19.97
N ARG A 134 6.02 7.52 -20.76
CA ARG A 134 5.33 8.79 -20.54
C ARG A 134 3.81 8.66 -20.72
N ARG A 135 3.33 7.94 -21.74
CA ARG A 135 1.89 7.67 -21.91
C ARG A 135 1.29 6.98 -20.67
N LYS A 136 1.95 5.93 -20.18
CA LYS A 136 1.50 5.23 -18.99
C LYS A 136 1.47 6.12 -17.75
N VAL A 137 2.39 7.07 -17.64
CA VAL A 137 2.37 8.08 -16.56
C VAL A 137 1.21 9.07 -16.75
N GLU A 138 0.92 9.50 -17.97
CA GLU A 138 -0.25 10.35 -18.24
C GLU A 138 -1.56 9.60 -17.92
N ASP A 139 -1.68 8.30 -18.26
CA ASP A 139 -2.83 7.46 -17.87
C ASP A 139 -3.02 7.40 -16.34
N ILE A 140 -1.93 7.33 -15.58
CA ILE A 140 -1.98 7.36 -14.10
C ILE A 140 -2.36 8.73 -13.58
N ILE A 141 -1.85 9.81 -14.20
CA ILE A 141 -2.20 11.20 -13.87
C ILE A 141 -3.71 11.42 -14.10
N ASP A 142 -4.24 10.89 -15.18
CA ASP A 142 -5.67 10.97 -15.51
C ASP A 142 -6.50 10.16 -14.50
N PHE A 143 -6.08 8.93 -14.18
CA PHE A 143 -6.75 8.07 -13.22
C PHE A 143 -6.86 8.71 -11.82
N LEU A 144 -5.84 9.45 -11.37
CA LEU A 144 -5.82 10.12 -10.06
C LEU A 144 -6.30 11.59 -10.11
N GLU A 145 -6.78 12.06 -11.27
CA GLU A 145 -7.35 13.41 -11.46
C GLU A 145 -6.37 14.54 -11.09
N ILE A 146 -5.08 14.37 -11.39
CA ILE A 146 -4.00 15.35 -11.10
C ILE A 146 -3.42 16.02 -12.34
N GLN A 147 -4.15 16.02 -13.47
CA GLN A 147 -3.71 16.60 -14.75
C GLN A 147 -3.37 18.08 -14.63
N HIS A 148 -4.15 18.81 -13.83
CA HIS A 148 -4.05 20.25 -13.66
C HIS A 148 -2.73 20.69 -12.97
N VAL A 149 -2.07 19.78 -12.25
CA VAL A 149 -0.79 20.04 -11.54
C VAL A 149 0.39 19.24 -12.10
N ARG A 150 0.24 18.54 -13.21
CA ARG A 150 1.26 17.61 -13.74
C ARG A 150 2.64 18.23 -13.95
N ASN A 151 2.71 19.52 -14.28
CA ASN A 151 3.95 20.25 -14.51
C ASN A 151 4.43 21.05 -13.30
N GLU A 152 3.63 21.09 -12.22
CA GLU A 152 3.98 21.83 -11.01
C GLU A 152 5.02 21.06 -10.18
N PRO A 153 5.93 21.77 -9.49
CA PRO A 153 6.85 21.16 -8.55
C PRO A 153 6.08 20.49 -7.41
N ALA A 154 6.36 19.21 -7.14
CA ALA A 154 5.63 18.44 -6.14
C ALA A 154 5.67 19.06 -4.73
N GLY A 155 6.72 19.83 -4.41
CA GLY A 155 6.87 20.50 -3.12
C GLY A 155 5.92 21.67 -2.89
N THR A 156 5.32 22.25 -3.95
CA THR A 156 4.39 23.39 -3.87
C THR A 156 2.94 22.96 -3.70
N LEU A 157 2.65 21.68 -3.86
CA LEU A 157 1.29 21.15 -3.83
C LEU A 157 0.71 21.09 -2.42
N PRO A 158 -0.61 21.26 -2.25
CA PRO A 158 -1.34 20.90 -1.06
C PRO A 158 -1.08 19.44 -0.65
N TYR A 159 -1.30 19.14 0.63
CA TYR A 159 -0.96 17.83 1.20
C TYR A 159 -1.69 16.68 0.50
N GLY A 160 -3.00 16.78 0.27
CA GLY A 160 -3.80 15.77 -0.41
C GLY A 160 -3.30 15.45 -1.82
N LEU A 161 -2.95 16.49 -2.61
CA LEU A 161 -2.38 16.30 -3.94
C LEU A 161 -1.00 15.60 -3.89
N ARG A 162 -0.16 15.93 -2.90
CA ARG A 162 1.11 15.21 -2.70
C ARG A 162 0.90 13.72 -2.40
N LYS A 163 -0.12 13.38 -1.62
CA LYS A 163 -0.50 11.99 -1.35
C LYS A 163 -0.98 11.27 -2.61
N ARG A 164 -1.75 11.94 -3.48
CA ARG A 164 -2.12 11.38 -4.80
C ARG A 164 -0.89 11.14 -5.69
N VAL A 165 0.08 12.04 -5.70
CA VAL A 165 1.35 11.86 -6.44
C VAL A 165 2.17 10.69 -5.87
N GLU A 166 2.17 10.49 -4.56
CA GLU A 166 2.81 9.34 -3.92
C GLU A 166 2.16 8.01 -4.35
N LEU A 167 0.82 7.97 -4.36
CA LEU A 167 0.06 6.82 -4.87
C LEU A 167 0.35 6.58 -6.36
N ALA A 168 0.34 7.65 -7.18
CA ALA A 168 0.72 7.59 -8.59
C ALA A 168 2.07 6.93 -8.81
N ARG A 169 3.05 7.27 -7.99
CA ARG A 169 4.41 6.71 -8.06
C ARG A 169 4.46 5.23 -7.69
N ALA A 170 3.62 4.80 -6.73
CA ALA A 170 3.49 3.39 -6.38
C ALA A 170 2.79 2.59 -7.50
N ILE A 171 1.79 3.17 -8.18
CA ILE A 171 1.11 2.56 -9.33
C ILE A 171 2.05 2.48 -10.54
N ALA A 172 2.91 3.49 -10.74
CA ALA A 172 3.81 3.57 -11.89
C ALA A 172 4.78 2.38 -12.01
N ILE A 173 5.01 1.64 -10.95
CA ILE A 173 5.78 0.38 -10.95
C ILE A 173 5.03 -0.75 -11.68
N GLU A 174 3.75 -0.58 -12.02
CA GLU A 174 2.83 -1.61 -12.54
C GLU A 174 2.70 -2.81 -11.58
N PRO A 175 2.48 -2.59 -10.28
CA PRO A 175 2.48 -3.68 -9.31
C PRO A 175 1.23 -4.57 -9.44
N GLU A 176 1.33 -5.84 -9.00
CA GLU A 176 0.17 -6.69 -8.74
C GLU A 176 -0.32 -6.52 -7.30
N LEU A 177 0.59 -6.23 -6.36
CA LEU A 177 0.32 -5.98 -4.95
C LEU A 177 0.79 -4.57 -4.56
N ILE A 178 -0.12 -3.76 -4.03
CA ILE A 178 0.17 -2.40 -3.56
C ILE A 178 0.07 -2.36 -2.03
N LEU A 179 1.11 -1.85 -1.40
CA LEU A 179 1.18 -1.64 0.04
C LEU A 179 0.96 -0.16 0.35
N LEU A 180 -0.10 0.18 1.06
CA LEU A 180 -0.48 1.53 1.46
C LEU A 180 -0.30 1.70 2.98
N ASP A 181 0.52 2.64 3.39
CA ASP A 181 0.82 2.91 4.80
C ASP A 181 0.18 4.24 5.20
N GLU A 182 -1.02 4.20 5.79
CA GLU A 182 -1.84 5.34 6.20
C GLU A 182 -2.05 6.35 5.05
N PRO A 183 -2.61 5.92 3.91
CA PRO A 183 -2.75 6.78 2.73
C PRO A 183 -3.62 8.01 2.99
N MET A 184 -4.58 7.94 3.90
CA MET A 184 -5.56 9.00 4.19
C MET A 184 -5.21 9.85 5.42
N ALA A 185 -4.11 9.54 6.12
CA ALA A 185 -3.70 10.28 7.30
C ALA A 185 -3.45 11.77 6.99
N GLY A 186 -4.04 12.67 7.79
CA GLY A 186 -3.87 14.12 7.64
C GLY A 186 -4.69 14.77 6.53
N MET A 187 -5.59 14.04 5.89
CA MET A 187 -6.53 14.52 4.87
C MET A 187 -7.83 15.02 5.51
N ASN A 188 -8.49 15.98 4.86
CA ASN A 188 -9.88 16.34 5.18
C ASN A 188 -10.85 15.26 4.66
N LEU A 189 -12.15 15.40 4.95
CA LEU A 189 -13.16 14.38 4.62
C LEU A 189 -13.25 14.13 3.11
N GLU A 190 -13.35 15.18 2.30
CA GLU A 190 -13.45 15.09 0.83
C GLU A 190 -12.20 14.41 0.22
N GLU A 191 -11.00 14.80 0.70
CA GLU A 191 -9.74 14.18 0.27
C GLU A 191 -9.66 12.69 0.65
N LYS A 192 -10.22 12.29 1.80
CA LYS A 192 -10.30 10.88 2.24
C LYS A 192 -11.25 10.07 1.36
N GLU A 193 -12.44 10.62 1.07
CA GLU A 193 -13.41 9.99 0.18
C GLU A 193 -12.83 9.75 -1.21
N ASP A 194 -12.15 10.74 -1.77
CA ASP A 194 -11.44 10.60 -3.04
C ASP A 194 -10.36 9.53 -2.97
N MET A 195 -9.53 9.51 -1.91
CA MET A 195 -8.48 8.51 -1.78
C MET A 195 -9.06 7.10 -1.61
N ALA A 196 -10.16 6.94 -0.86
CA ALA A 196 -10.89 5.68 -0.71
C ALA A 196 -11.40 5.20 -2.08
N ARG A 197 -12.00 6.09 -2.87
CA ARG A 197 -12.44 5.81 -4.24
C ARG A 197 -11.27 5.32 -5.09
N TYR A 198 -10.12 6.00 -5.08
CA TYR A 198 -8.96 5.53 -5.86
C TYR A 198 -8.46 4.14 -5.43
N VAL A 199 -8.53 3.80 -4.14
CA VAL A 199 -8.17 2.46 -3.67
C VAL A 199 -9.16 1.41 -4.20
N VAL A 200 -10.45 1.72 -4.21
CA VAL A 200 -11.49 0.85 -4.78
C VAL A 200 -11.31 0.69 -6.29
N ASP A 201 -11.07 1.79 -7.01
CA ASP A 201 -10.86 1.76 -8.47
C ASP A 201 -9.59 1.00 -8.85
N LEU A 202 -8.50 1.13 -8.08
CA LEU A 202 -7.29 0.31 -8.24
C LEU A 202 -7.58 -1.18 -8.15
N ASN A 203 -8.49 -1.56 -7.25
CA ASN A 203 -8.87 -2.95 -7.08
C ASN A 203 -9.85 -3.41 -8.16
N GLN A 204 -10.96 -2.69 -8.36
CA GLN A 204 -12.06 -3.12 -9.23
C GLN A 204 -11.76 -2.92 -10.72
N GLU A 205 -11.17 -1.78 -11.10
CA GLU A 205 -10.93 -1.46 -12.50
C GLU A 205 -9.57 -1.99 -13.00
N LEU A 206 -8.53 -1.89 -12.14
CA LEU A 206 -7.18 -2.29 -12.52
C LEU A 206 -6.80 -3.70 -11.99
N GLY A 207 -7.70 -4.37 -11.26
CA GLY A 207 -7.50 -5.74 -10.75
C GLY A 207 -6.33 -5.87 -9.76
N LYS A 208 -5.96 -4.78 -9.06
CA LYS A 208 -4.83 -4.78 -8.14
C LYS A 208 -5.22 -5.35 -6.78
N THR A 209 -4.29 -6.08 -6.17
CA THR A 209 -4.40 -6.44 -4.76
C THR A 209 -3.85 -5.31 -3.92
N VAL A 210 -4.55 -4.95 -2.86
CA VAL A 210 -4.15 -3.86 -1.97
C VAL A 210 -4.02 -4.39 -0.53
N ILE A 211 -2.90 -4.11 0.12
CA ILE A 211 -2.76 -4.23 1.57
C ILE A 211 -2.60 -2.81 2.12
N MET A 212 -3.51 -2.39 3.00
CA MET A 212 -3.40 -1.07 3.59
C MET A 212 -3.41 -1.10 5.12
N ILE A 213 -2.72 -0.13 5.70
CA ILE A 213 -2.85 0.23 7.11
C ILE A 213 -3.68 1.50 7.16
N GLU A 214 -4.74 1.50 7.93
CA GLU A 214 -5.55 2.68 8.20
C GLU A 214 -6.06 2.71 9.64
N HIS A 215 -6.41 3.91 10.10
CA HIS A 215 -6.96 4.15 11.43
C HIS A 215 -8.44 4.56 11.38
N ASP A 216 -8.90 5.01 10.23
CA ASP A 216 -10.28 5.40 10.01
C ASP A 216 -11.13 4.15 9.81
N MET A 217 -11.85 3.76 10.86
CA MET A 217 -12.64 2.53 10.86
C MET A 217 -13.77 2.58 9.84
N GLY A 218 -14.38 3.75 9.63
CA GLY A 218 -15.43 3.92 8.62
C GLY A 218 -14.92 3.52 7.24
N VAL A 219 -13.81 4.11 6.81
CA VAL A 219 -13.19 3.81 5.52
C VAL A 219 -12.77 2.33 5.43
N VAL A 220 -12.13 1.79 6.47
CA VAL A 220 -11.69 0.38 6.47
C VAL A 220 -12.86 -0.56 6.27
N MET A 221 -13.98 -0.34 6.99
CA MET A 221 -15.15 -1.20 6.89
C MET A 221 -15.86 -1.09 5.54
N ASP A 222 -15.84 0.09 4.91
CA ASP A 222 -16.49 0.33 3.63
C ASP A 222 -15.77 -0.28 2.43
N ILE A 223 -14.42 -0.28 2.43
CA ILE A 223 -13.65 -0.65 1.24
C ILE A 223 -12.91 -1.98 1.34
N SER A 224 -12.80 -2.59 2.54
CA SER A 224 -12.02 -3.81 2.72
C SER A 224 -12.83 -5.07 2.46
N HIS A 225 -12.21 -6.06 1.83
CA HIS A 225 -12.77 -7.42 1.73
C HIS A 225 -12.43 -8.26 2.97
N GLN A 226 -11.25 -8.04 3.53
CA GLN A 226 -10.74 -8.71 4.73
C GLN A 226 -9.99 -7.72 5.61
N VAL A 227 -10.12 -7.88 6.91
CA VAL A 227 -9.46 -7.05 7.92
C VAL A 227 -8.74 -7.94 8.92
N MET A 228 -7.47 -7.65 9.15
CA MET A 228 -6.66 -8.28 10.20
C MET A 228 -6.40 -7.27 11.32
N VAL A 229 -6.67 -7.68 12.54
CA VAL A 229 -6.43 -6.87 13.74
C VAL A 229 -5.15 -7.32 14.43
N LEU A 230 -4.22 -6.39 14.60
CA LEU A 230 -2.99 -6.59 15.37
C LEU A 230 -3.07 -5.83 16.70
N ASP A 231 -2.60 -6.48 17.76
CA ASP A 231 -2.34 -5.84 19.05
C ASP A 231 -1.07 -6.42 19.68
N PHE A 232 -0.21 -5.57 20.23
CA PHE A 232 1.10 -5.93 20.79
C PHE A 232 1.88 -6.97 19.96
N GLY A 233 1.87 -6.79 18.64
CA GLY A 233 2.57 -7.64 17.68
C GLY A 233 1.92 -8.99 17.40
N ARG A 234 0.70 -9.24 17.86
CA ARG A 234 -0.05 -10.48 17.66
C ARG A 234 -1.30 -10.26 16.85
N LYS A 235 -1.68 -11.23 16.05
CA LYS A 235 -2.99 -11.25 15.39
C LYS A 235 -4.06 -11.62 16.41
N ILE A 236 -5.03 -10.72 16.63
CA ILE A 236 -6.18 -10.95 17.50
C ILE A 236 -7.32 -11.58 16.73
N CYS A 237 -7.59 -11.05 15.54
CA CYS A 237 -8.73 -11.42 14.71
C CYS A 237 -8.39 -11.21 13.24
N GLU A 238 -9.03 -11.97 12.37
CA GLU A 238 -9.01 -11.81 10.92
C GLU A 238 -10.37 -12.28 10.41
N GLY A 239 -10.97 -11.53 9.51
CA GLY A 239 -12.28 -11.84 8.94
C GLY A 239 -12.82 -10.71 8.05
N THR A 240 -14.08 -10.83 7.64
CA THR A 240 -14.77 -9.73 6.97
C THR A 240 -14.92 -8.53 7.91
N PRO A 241 -15.19 -7.31 7.40
CA PRO A 241 -15.47 -6.15 8.23
C PRO A 241 -16.52 -6.42 9.32
N GLU A 242 -17.63 -7.10 8.98
CA GLU A 242 -18.70 -7.42 9.90
C GLU A 242 -18.25 -8.39 11.00
N GLU A 243 -17.49 -9.42 10.65
CA GLU A 243 -16.93 -10.39 11.62
C GLU A 243 -15.98 -9.72 12.60
N VAL A 244 -15.15 -8.79 12.11
CA VAL A 244 -14.21 -8.04 12.94
C VAL A 244 -14.94 -7.10 13.89
N LEU A 245 -15.98 -6.39 13.43
CA LEU A 245 -16.81 -5.52 14.29
C LEU A 245 -17.58 -6.30 15.36
N ALA A 246 -17.97 -7.54 15.07
CA ALA A 246 -18.66 -8.41 16.02
C ALA A 246 -17.72 -9.00 17.09
N ASN A 247 -16.40 -8.93 16.89
CA ASN A 247 -15.44 -9.56 17.78
C ASN A 247 -15.26 -8.76 19.08
N GLU A 248 -15.54 -9.38 20.23
CA GLU A 248 -15.43 -8.73 21.55
C GLU A 248 -14.00 -8.26 21.89
N HIS A 249 -12.96 -9.00 21.47
CA HIS A 249 -11.58 -8.59 21.73
C HIS A 249 -11.20 -7.34 20.97
N VAL A 250 -11.69 -7.20 19.73
CA VAL A 250 -11.52 -5.99 18.91
C VAL A 250 -12.23 -4.81 19.55
N ARG A 251 -13.48 -5.01 19.97
CA ARG A 251 -14.26 -3.98 20.66
C ARG A 251 -13.56 -3.48 21.91
N ARG A 252 -13.04 -4.36 22.75
CA ARG A 252 -12.26 -3.98 23.95
C ARG A 252 -10.96 -3.25 23.61
N ALA A 253 -10.23 -3.69 22.58
CA ALA A 253 -8.95 -3.07 22.19
C ALA A 253 -9.10 -1.66 21.60
N TYR A 254 -10.22 -1.39 20.91
CA TYR A 254 -10.46 -0.10 20.25
C TYR A 254 -11.37 0.84 21.03
N LEU A 255 -12.39 0.32 21.76
CA LEU A 255 -13.39 1.15 22.41
C LEU A 255 -13.07 1.44 23.89
N GLY A 256 -12.07 0.76 24.47
CA GLY A 256 -11.84 0.82 25.90
C GLY A 256 -12.99 0.16 26.68
N GLU A 257 -12.82 -0.06 27.97
CA GLU A 257 -13.90 -0.51 28.87
C GLU A 257 -14.89 0.66 29.12
N GLY A 258 -15.81 0.86 28.18
CA GLY A 258 -16.85 1.90 28.32
C GLY A 258 -17.90 1.71 27.23
N ASP A 259 -19.09 1.25 27.65
CA ASP A 259 -20.27 1.08 26.82
C ASP A 259 -20.62 2.33 25.97
N ALA A 260 -20.23 2.32 24.69
CA ALA A 260 -20.93 3.11 23.67
C ALA A 260 -21.02 2.27 22.40
N PRO A 261 -22.21 2.03 21.83
CA PRO A 261 -22.37 1.28 20.60
C PRO A 261 -21.82 2.10 19.43
N LEU A 262 -20.94 1.47 18.63
CA LEU A 262 -20.38 2.02 17.37
C LEU A 262 -21.44 2.53 16.38
N GLN A 263 -22.72 2.27 16.63
CA GLN A 263 -23.83 2.71 15.78
C GLN A 263 -24.14 4.20 15.84
N GLU A 264 -23.70 4.94 16.88
CA GLU A 264 -23.99 6.37 16.99
C GLU A 264 -22.95 7.28 16.30
N GLU A 265 -21.73 6.83 16.10
CA GLU A 265 -20.73 7.62 15.37
C GLU A 265 -20.86 7.49 13.84
N LEU A 266 -21.44 6.40 13.34
CA LEU A 266 -21.70 6.19 11.89
C LEU A 266 -22.93 6.95 11.36
N VAL A 267 -23.77 7.50 12.25
CA VAL A 267 -25.00 8.24 11.88
C VAL A 267 -24.84 9.76 12.10
N ALA A 268 -23.76 10.22 12.72
CA ALA A 268 -23.58 11.63 13.10
C ALA A 268 -22.47 12.38 12.32
N GLN A 269 -22.00 11.84 11.17
CA GLN A 269 -21.10 12.56 10.28
C GLN A 269 -21.69 12.73 8.89
#